data_991c8568f70583e75cc2afeff2376824
#
_entry.id   991c8568f70583e75cc2afeff2376824
#
_cell.length_a   1.000
_cell.length_b   1.000
_cell.length_c   1.000
_cell.angle_alpha   90.00
_cell.angle_beta   90.00
_cell.angle_gamma   90.00
#
_symmetry.space_group_name_H-M   'P 1'
#
loop_
_entity.id
_entity.type
_entity.pdbx_description
1 polymer ?
#
loop_
_entity_poly.entity_id
_entity_poly.type
_entity_poly.pdbx_seq_one_letter_code
_entity_poly.pdbx_strand_id
1 'polypeptide(L)'
;MPVSVLQSNLFRIVLKFRNAAGRLADPTLVTLRLLKPDKSELSPAPTPTRLSTGVWTYDLDAEGLAPGVWTYRGEGNGLVDAAAEGTFEVVASAFT
;
A
#
# COMPACT_ATOMS: atom_id res chain seq x y z
N MET A 1 6.35 11.26 -9.16
CA MET A 1 6.76 11.84 -7.86
C MET A 1 6.07 11.06 -6.74
N PRO A 2 6.79 10.64 -5.71
CA PRO A 2 6.13 9.97 -4.60
C PRO A 2 5.22 10.95 -3.85
N VAL A 3 4.14 10.40 -3.29
CA VAL A 3 3.26 11.17 -2.41
C VAL A 3 3.98 11.40 -1.09
N SER A 4 3.93 12.62 -0.59
CA SER A 4 4.52 12.96 0.70
C SER A 4 3.50 12.84 1.82
N VAL A 5 3.89 12.20 2.91
CA VAL A 5 3.04 11.96 4.07
C VAL A 5 3.76 12.46 5.32
N LEU A 6 3.12 13.36 6.07
CA LEU A 6 3.67 13.78 7.36
C LEU A 6 3.57 12.63 8.37
N GLN A 7 4.54 12.52 9.27
CA GLN A 7 4.59 11.44 10.26
C GLN A 7 3.36 11.38 11.18
N SER A 8 2.63 12.48 11.32
CA SER A 8 1.43 12.52 12.16
C SER A 8 0.14 12.23 11.42
N ASN A 9 0.20 12.00 10.10
CA ASN A 9 -0.98 11.81 9.26
C ASN A 9 -1.24 10.35 8.94
N LEU A 10 -2.50 10.05 8.59
CA LEU A 10 -2.87 8.78 7.99
C LEU A 10 -2.69 8.87 6.47
N PHE A 11 -2.20 7.79 5.89
CA PHE A 11 -2.06 7.67 4.45
C PHE A 11 -2.83 6.44 3.97
N ARG A 12 -3.75 6.65 3.02
CA ARG A 12 -4.54 5.54 2.49
C ARG A 12 -3.87 4.98 1.24
N ILE A 13 -3.54 3.69 1.28
CA ILE A 13 -3.07 2.94 0.13
C ILE A 13 -4.28 2.31 -0.53
N VAL A 14 -4.44 2.54 -1.84
CA VAL A 14 -5.55 1.97 -2.63
C VAL A 14 -4.96 1.01 -3.65
N LEU A 15 -5.46 -0.22 -3.63
CA LEU A 15 -5.07 -1.27 -4.57
C LEU A 15 -6.25 -1.58 -5.47
N LYS A 16 -6.03 -1.57 -6.79
CA LYS A 16 -7.04 -1.92 -7.76
C LYS A 16 -6.57 -3.12 -8.56
N PHE A 17 -7.39 -4.15 -8.61
CA PHE A 17 -7.10 -5.38 -9.33
C PHE A 17 -8.04 -5.52 -10.52
N ARG A 18 -7.50 -5.88 -11.67
CA ARG A 18 -8.27 -6.03 -12.90
C ARG A 18 -8.03 -7.42 -13.49
N ASN A 19 -9.08 -7.97 -14.13
CA ASN A 19 -8.95 -9.22 -14.84
C ASN A 19 -8.35 -8.99 -16.24
N ALA A 20 -8.24 -10.07 -17.02
CA ALA A 20 -7.66 -10.01 -18.37
C ALA A 20 -8.47 -9.11 -19.31
N ALA A 21 -9.76 -8.89 -19.04
CA ALA A 21 -10.60 -7.98 -19.83
C ALA A 21 -10.47 -6.51 -19.39
N GLY A 22 -9.62 -6.21 -18.42
CA GLY A 22 -9.43 -4.86 -17.92
C GLY A 22 -10.48 -4.37 -16.94
N ARG A 23 -11.36 -5.25 -16.48
CA ARG A 23 -12.41 -4.90 -15.51
C ARG A 23 -11.96 -5.18 -14.09
N LEU A 24 -12.44 -4.35 -13.16
CA LEU A 24 -12.18 -4.59 -11.74
C LEU A 24 -12.75 -5.95 -11.34
N ALA A 25 -11.92 -6.75 -10.67
CA ALA A 25 -12.29 -8.09 -10.23
C ALA A 25 -11.57 -8.44 -8.95
N ASP A 26 -12.24 -9.23 -8.10
CA ASP A 26 -11.66 -9.65 -6.83
C ASP A 26 -10.69 -10.81 -7.03
N PRO A 27 -9.44 -10.70 -6.53
CA PRO A 27 -8.54 -11.85 -6.44
C PRO A 27 -9.00 -12.79 -5.33
N THR A 28 -8.53 -14.03 -5.38
CA THR A 28 -8.80 -15.02 -4.33
C THR A 28 -8.10 -14.63 -3.03
N LEU A 29 -6.90 -14.07 -3.13
CA LEU A 29 -6.11 -13.66 -1.99
C LEU A 29 -5.41 -12.34 -2.33
N VAL A 30 -5.45 -11.40 -1.38
CA VAL A 30 -4.75 -10.11 -1.52
C VAL A 30 -3.70 -10.02 -0.43
N THR A 31 -2.47 -9.68 -0.82
CA THR A 31 -1.34 -9.48 0.07
C THR A 31 -0.79 -8.09 -0.14
N LEU A 32 -0.53 -7.36 0.95
CA LEU A 32 0.13 -6.05 0.89
C LEU A 32 1.49 -6.15 1.57
N ARG A 33 2.52 -5.66 0.90
CA ARG A 33 3.89 -5.61 1.42
C ARG A 33 4.39 -4.18 1.44
N LEU A 34 5.10 -3.81 2.49
CA LEU A 34 5.70 -2.49 2.63
C LEU A 34 7.21 -2.64 2.84
N LEU A 35 7.98 -1.91 2.04
CA LEU A 35 9.43 -1.81 2.20
C LEU A 35 9.77 -0.46 2.83
N LYS A 36 10.57 -0.50 3.87
CA LYS A 36 11.09 0.70 4.54
C LYS A 36 12.13 1.39 3.66
N PRO A 37 12.55 2.62 3.99
CA PRO A 37 13.59 3.30 3.24
C PRO A 37 14.91 2.52 3.11
N ASP A 38 15.22 1.67 4.10
CA ASP A 38 16.41 0.82 4.05
C ASP A 38 16.21 -0.48 3.25
N LYS A 39 15.04 -0.63 2.61
CA LYS A 39 14.64 -1.80 1.81
C LYS A 39 14.30 -3.03 2.63
N SER A 40 14.28 -2.96 3.95
CA SER A 40 13.74 -4.05 4.76
C SER A 40 12.23 -4.06 4.75
N GLU A 41 11.63 -5.24 4.87
CA GLU A 41 10.18 -5.38 4.82
C GLU A 41 9.57 -5.12 6.21
N LEU A 42 8.46 -4.39 6.22
CA LEU A 42 7.72 -4.15 7.45
C LEU A 42 7.04 -5.45 7.90
N SER A 43 7.26 -5.82 9.16
CA SER A 43 6.70 -7.05 9.74
C SER A 43 5.97 -6.71 11.05
N PRO A 44 4.77 -7.27 11.28
CA PRO A 44 4.03 -8.13 10.36
C PRO A 44 3.51 -7.36 9.15
N ALA A 45 3.25 -8.09 8.06
CA ALA A 45 2.68 -7.48 6.86
C ALA A 45 1.27 -6.96 7.15
N PRO A 46 0.93 -5.76 6.66
CA PRO A 46 -0.41 -5.22 6.87
C PRO A 46 -1.47 -6.01 6.09
N THR A 47 -2.69 -6.02 6.61
CA THR A 47 -3.81 -6.71 5.97
C THR A 47 -4.75 -5.68 5.36
N PRO A 48 -4.86 -5.60 4.02
CA PRO A 48 -5.78 -4.66 3.39
C PRO A 48 -7.22 -5.10 3.56
N THR A 49 -8.13 -4.13 3.47
CA THR A 49 -9.57 -4.33 3.59
C THR A 49 -10.24 -4.11 2.24
N ARG A 50 -11.16 -5.02 1.88
CA ARG A 50 -11.94 -4.88 0.65
C ARG A 50 -12.91 -3.70 0.78
N LEU A 51 -12.82 -2.76 -0.15
CA LEU A 51 -13.73 -1.62 -0.21
C LEU A 51 -14.90 -1.89 -1.15
N SER A 52 -14.59 -2.42 -2.33
CA SER A 52 -15.56 -2.80 -3.35
C SER A 52 -14.93 -3.81 -4.28
N THR A 53 -15.65 -4.24 -5.32
CA THR A 53 -15.11 -5.22 -6.28
C THR A 53 -13.79 -4.75 -6.86
N GLY A 54 -12.74 -5.53 -6.64
CA GLY A 54 -11.40 -5.25 -7.16
C GLY A 54 -10.69 -4.08 -6.49
N VAL A 55 -11.28 -3.46 -5.47
CA VAL A 55 -10.69 -2.30 -4.78
C VAL A 55 -10.45 -2.65 -3.31
N TRP A 56 -9.21 -2.55 -2.89
CA TRP A 56 -8.78 -2.84 -1.53
C TRP A 56 -8.03 -1.65 -0.98
N THR A 57 -8.13 -1.40 0.32
CA THR A 57 -7.49 -0.25 0.95
C THR A 57 -6.78 -0.66 2.23
N TYR A 58 -5.78 0.13 2.59
CA TYR A 58 -5.12 0.03 3.88
C TYR A 58 -4.78 1.45 4.34
N ASP A 59 -5.22 1.81 5.54
CA ASP A 59 -4.91 3.10 6.14
C ASP A 59 -3.65 2.94 6.98
N LEU A 60 -2.56 3.52 6.51
CA LEU A 60 -1.28 3.49 7.18
C LEU A 60 -1.15 4.68 8.10
N ASP A 61 -0.93 4.41 9.40
CA ASP A 61 -0.60 5.45 10.36
C ASP A 61 0.90 5.76 10.24
N ALA A 62 1.20 6.97 9.79
CA ALA A 62 2.58 7.39 9.58
C ALA A 62 3.28 7.80 10.88
N GLU A 63 2.57 7.83 12.01
CA GLU A 63 3.19 8.17 13.29
C GLU A 63 4.27 7.16 13.66
N GLY A 64 5.45 7.66 13.96
CA GLY A 64 6.57 6.82 14.35
C GLY A 64 7.28 6.09 13.22
N LEU A 65 6.84 6.26 11.97
CA LEU A 65 7.53 5.66 10.83
C LEU A 65 8.81 6.42 10.50
N ALA A 66 9.82 5.68 10.06
CA ALA A 66 11.08 6.28 9.65
C ALA A 66 10.88 7.22 8.45
N PRO A 67 11.46 8.44 8.48
CA PRO A 67 11.40 9.32 7.31
C PRO A 67 12.15 8.71 6.12
N GLY A 68 11.68 8.98 4.93
CA GLY A 68 12.28 8.52 3.70
C GLY A 68 11.25 7.93 2.76
N VAL A 69 11.72 7.34 1.67
CA VAL A 69 10.85 6.77 0.64
C VAL A 69 10.51 5.32 0.97
N TRP A 70 9.22 5.06 1.08
CA TRP A 70 8.66 3.73 1.30
C TRP A 70 8.08 3.20 0.00
N THR A 71 8.16 1.91 -0.19
CA THR A 71 7.57 1.23 -1.35
C THR A 71 6.49 0.29 -0.88
N TYR A 72 5.35 0.28 -1.57
CA TYR A 72 4.30 -0.70 -1.30
C TYR A 72 4.06 -1.56 -2.53
N ARG A 73 3.65 -2.81 -2.29
CA ARG A 73 3.26 -3.74 -3.34
C ARG A 73 2.05 -4.54 -2.88
N GLY A 74 0.97 -4.42 -3.64
CA GLY A 74 -0.21 -5.26 -3.47
C GLY A 74 -0.20 -6.37 -4.50
N GLU A 75 -0.41 -7.60 -4.07
CA GLU A 75 -0.44 -8.77 -4.94
C GLU A 75 -1.79 -9.47 -4.82
N GLY A 76 -2.37 -9.83 -5.96
CA GLY A 76 -3.61 -10.58 -6.02
C GLY A 76 -3.40 -11.90 -6.74
N ASN A 77 -3.99 -12.96 -6.20
CA ASN A 77 -3.92 -14.32 -6.75
C ASN A 77 -5.29 -14.80 -7.20
N GLY A 78 -5.33 -15.87 -7.96
CA GLY A 78 -6.56 -16.49 -8.44
C GLY A 78 -6.87 -16.09 -9.88
N LEU A 79 -8.14 -15.74 -10.16
CA LEU A 79 -8.56 -15.32 -11.50
C LEU A 79 -7.97 -13.99 -11.92
N VAL A 80 -7.42 -13.24 -10.97
CA VAL A 80 -6.75 -11.97 -11.19
C VAL A 80 -5.27 -12.18 -10.92
N ASP A 81 -4.45 -11.97 -11.93
CA ASP A 81 -3.01 -12.06 -11.80
C ASP A 81 -2.46 -10.65 -11.98
N ALA A 82 -2.53 -9.89 -10.90
CA ALA A 82 -2.16 -8.49 -10.93
C ALA A 82 -1.41 -8.09 -9.67
N ALA A 83 -0.48 -7.18 -9.86
CA ALA A 83 0.22 -6.53 -8.77
C ALA A 83 0.14 -5.02 -8.96
N ALA A 84 -0.07 -4.31 -7.87
CA ALA A 84 -0.02 -2.86 -7.86
C ALA A 84 1.16 -2.43 -7.00
N GLU A 85 1.99 -1.52 -7.51
CA GLU A 85 3.18 -1.07 -6.80
C GLU A 85 3.26 0.44 -6.86
N GLY A 86 3.71 1.06 -5.77
CA GLY A 86 3.90 2.49 -5.72
C GLY A 86 4.84 2.88 -4.60
N THR A 87 5.11 4.18 -4.52
CA THR A 87 5.97 4.74 -3.49
C THR A 87 5.29 5.91 -2.80
N PHE A 88 5.70 6.16 -1.57
CA PHE A 88 5.34 7.37 -0.85
C PHE A 88 6.52 7.78 0.03
N GLU A 89 6.57 9.04 0.36
CA GLU A 89 7.64 9.57 1.22
C GLU A 89 7.07 9.96 2.56
N VAL A 90 7.68 9.47 3.65
CA VAL A 90 7.36 9.92 5.01
C VAL A 90 8.26 11.07 5.34
N VAL A 91 7.66 12.20 5.70
CA VAL A 91 8.36 13.45 5.99
C VAL A 91 8.21 13.76 7.47
N ALA A 92 9.32 14.05 8.14
CA ALA A 92 9.30 14.45 9.53
C ALA A 92 8.58 15.81 9.67
N SER A 93 7.66 15.89 10.64
CA SER A 93 6.98 17.15 10.94
C SER A 93 7.93 18.10 11.68
N ALA A 94 7.92 19.38 11.29
CA ALA A 94 8.68 20.40 11.99
C ALA A 94 8.09 20.72 13.38
N PHE A 95 6.91 20.21 13.67
CA PHE A 95 6.19 20.50 14.91
C PHE A 95 6.14 19.31 15.88
N THR A 96 6.87 18.26 15.59
CA THR A 96 6.94 17.08 16.47
C THR A 96 8.22 17.07 17.30
#